data_0fbb225b709baa1895a5ce2249afa71b
#
_entry.id   0fbb225b709baa1895a5ce2249afa71b
#
_cell.length_a   1.000
_cell.length_b   1.000
_cell.length_c   1.000
_cell.angle_alpha   90.00
_cell.angle_beta   90.00
_cell.angle_gamma   90.00
#
_symmetry.space_group_name_H-M   'P 1'
#
loop_
_entity.id
_entity.type
_entity.pdbx_description
1 polymer ?
#
loop_
_entity_poly.entity_id
_entity_poly.type
_entity_poly.pdbx_seq_one_letter_code
_entity_poly.pdbx_strand_id
1 'polypeptide(L)'
;MALTVDGRVFSWGEGDDGKLGHCSRLSCDKPRIIEALKSKRVRDISCGSSHSAAITSSGELFTWGCGEYGRLGHGDNVTQWRPKQVKHLSDHRVVQVACGSRDAQTLALTDDGMVFSWGDGDFGKLGRGGSEGCAIPQNVEKLNGVGICQIECGAQFSLALSKGGLVWTWGKGDYFRLGHGSDQHVRKPTVVECLRGKKIIHVAVGALHCLAVTDSGQVYAWGDNDHGQQGNTTTTVNRKEKYFS
;
A
#
# COMPACT_ATOMS: atom_id res chain seq x y z
N MET A 1 -7.41 2.75 -12.58
CA MET A 1 -8.18 3.99 -12.27
C MET A 1 -7.41 5.23 -12.71
N ALA A 2 -8.13 6.32 -12.97
CA ALA A 2 -7.55 7.65 -13.25
C ALA A 2 -8.29 8.72 -12.44
N LEU A 3 -7.54 9.66 -11.88
CA LEU A 3 -8.03 10.80 -11.13
C LEU A 3 -7.80 12.08 -11.95
N THR A 4 -8.85 12.86 -12.14
CA THR A 4 -8.75 14.14 -12.85
C THR A 4 -8.38 15.28 -11.90
N VAL A 5 -7.88 16.39 -12.44
CA VAL A 5 -7.48 17.56 -11.64
C VAL A 5 -8.66 18.20 -10.87
N ASP A 6 -9.88 18.02 -11.37
CA ASP A 6 -11.11 18.48 -10.71
C ASP A 6 -11.72 17.45 -9.73
N GLY A 7 -11.02 16.35 -9.49
CA GLY A 7 -11.38 15.37 -8.45
C GLY A 7 -12.35 14.29 -8.86
N ARG A 8 -12.55 14.03 -10.15
CA ARG A 8 -13.36 12.92 -10.65
C ARG A 8 -12.52 11.65 -10.82
N VAL A 9 -13.12 10.48 -10.57
CA VAL A 9 -12.45 9.18 -10.66
C VAL A 9 -13.08 8.35 -11.78
N PHE A 10 -12.24 7.80 -12.64
CA PHE A 10 -12.61 6.85 -13.69
C PHE A 10 -11.96 5.51 -13.43
N SER A 11 -12.69 4.43 -13.68
CA SER A 11 -12.18 3.05 -13.56
C SER A 11 -12.53 2.24 -14.80
N TRP A 12 -11.69 1.25 -15.12
CA TRP A 12 -11.87 0.32 -16.24
C TRP A 12 -11.03 -0.92 -16.00
N GLY A 13 -11.24 -1.93 -16.84
CA GLY A 13 -10.58 -3.21 -16.77
C GLY A 13 -11.51 -4.29 -16.25
N GLU A 14 -10.94 -5.27 -15.56
CA GLU A 14 -11.68 -6.38 -14.98
C GLU A 14 -12.60 -5.90 -13.86
N GLY A 15 -13.84 -6.41 -13.86
CA GLY A 15 -14.89 -5.97 -12.93
C GLY A 15 -15.19 -6.93 -11.77
N ASP A 16 -14.45 -8.03 -11.63
CA ASP A 16 -14.69 -9.01 -10.58
C ASP A 16 -14.69 -8.34 -9.19
N ASP A 17 -15.51 -8.88 -8.29
CA ASP A 17 -15.71 -8.38 -6.95
C ASP A 17 -16.22 -6.92 -6.87
N GLY A 18 -16.67 -6.36 -7.98
CA GLY A 18 -17.14 -4.97 -8.01
C GLY A 18 -16.03 -3.93 -7.83
N LYS A 19 -14.75 -4.30 -8.05
CA LYS A 19 -13.59 -3.42 -7.81
C LYS A 19 -13.53 -2.17 -8.69
N LEU A 20 -14.35 -2.10 -9.76
CA LEU A 20 -14.48 -0.89 -10.57
C LEU A 20 -15.38 0.17 -9.93
N GLY A 21 -16.25 -0.22 -8.98
CA GLY A 21 -17.11 0.74 -8.26
C GLY A 21 -18.38 1.17 -8.99
N HIS A 22 -18.80 0.42 -10.02
CA HIS A 22 -19.98 0.74 -10.86
C HIS A 22 -21.25 0.00 -10.44
N CYS A 23 -21.30 -0.57 -9.22
CA CYS A 23 -22.40 -1.38 -8.70
C CYS A 23 -22.66 -2.64 -9.58
N SER A 24 -21.61 -3.22 -10.17
CA SER A 24 -21.65 -4.31 -11.11
C SER A 24 -20.37 -5.14 -11.07
N ARG A 25 -20.43 -6.39 -11.53
CA ARG A 25 -19.27 -7.25 -11.80
C ARG A 25 -18.78 -7.14 -13.25
N LEU A 26 -19.45 -6.35 -14.07
CA LEU A 26 -19.10 -6.25 -15.47
C LEU A 26 -17.78 -5.53 -15.66
N SER A 27 -16.93 -6.11 -16.48
CA SER A 27 -15.70 -5.49 -16.93
C SER A 27 -15.98 -4.34 -17.87
N CYS A 28 -15.14 -3.33 -17.85
CA CYS A 28 -15.22 -2.18 -18.76
C CYS A 28 -13.92 -2.07 -19.54
N ASP A 29 -13.99 -1.98 -20.84
CA ASP A 29 -12.84 -1.82 -21.72
C ASP A 29 -12.42 -0.35 -21.88
N LYS A 30 -13.26 0.59 -21.47
CA LYS A 30 -13.00 2.04 -21.53
C LYS A 30 -13.16 2.70 -20.15
N PRO A 31 -12.41 3.78 -19.89
CA PRO A 31 -12.59 4.55 -18.67
C PRO A 31 -14.04 5.02 -18.50
N ARG A 32 -14.60 4.70 -17.34
CA ARG A 32 -15.96 5.08 -16.97
C ARG A 32 -15.94 5.79 -15.61
N ILE A 33 -16.66 6.91 -15.49
CA ILE A 33 -16.74 7.65 -14.25
C ILE A 33 -17.41 6.82 -13.13
N ILE A 34 -16.86 6.90 -11.92
CA ILE A 34 -17.49 6.28 -10.74
C ILE A 34 -18.54 7.24 -10.22
N GLU A 35 -19.81 6.93 -10.50
CA GLU A 35 -20.94 7.81 -10.16
C GLU A 35 -21.05 8.08 -8.66
N ALA A 36 -20.77 7.09 -7.81
CA ALA A 36 -20.83 7.24 -6.36
C ALA A 36 -19.85 8.27 -5.78
N LEU A 37 -18.78 8.61 -6.51
CA LEU A 37 -17.80 9.61 -6.11
C LEU A 37 -17.96 10.96 -6.82
N LYS A 38 -18.95 11.10 -7.71
CA LYS A 38 -19.12 12.28 -8.56
C LYS A 38 -19.37 13.58 -7.77
N SER A 39 -20.04 13.47 -6.60
CA SER A 39 -20.30 14.61 -5.71
C SER A 39 -19.12 14.92 -4.77
N LYS A 40 -18.10 14.09 -4.78
CA LYS A 40 -16.90 14.24 -3.93
C LYS A 40 -15.74 14.76 -4.75
N ARG A 41 -14.91 15.58 -4.14
CA ARG A 41 -13.63 15.98 -4.73
C ARG A 41 -12.56 15.01 -4.24
N VAL A 42 -12.21 14.04 -5.08
CA VAL A 42 -11.17 13.06 -4.76
C VAL A 42 -9.79 13.67 -5.02
N ARG A 43 -8.84 13.40 -4.14
CA ARG A 43 -7.46 13.90 -4.23
C ARG A 43 -6.42 12.80 -4.44
N ASP A 44 -6.75 11.55 -4.10
CA ASP A 44 -5.85 10.41 -4.25
C ASP A 44 -6.62 9.12 -4.44
N ILE A 45 -6.03 8.16 -5.14
CA ILE A 45 -6.59 6.85 -5.45
C ILE A 45 -5.54 5.76 -5.30
N SER A 46 -5.97 4.54 -5.00
CA SER A 46 -5.12 3.35 -4.95
C SER A 46 -5.85 2.13 -5.46
N CYS A 47 -5.14 1.27 -6.16
CA CYS A 47 -5.64 -0.01 -6.67
C CYS A 47 -4.83 -1.16 -6.10
N GLY A 48 -5.52 -2.13 -5.48
CA GLY A 48 -4.95 -3.45 -5.20
C GLY A 48 -5.29 -4.43 -6.32
N SER A 49 -5.09 -5.72 -6.07
CA SER A 49 -5.49 -6.77 -7.03
C SER A 49 -7.01 -6.97 -7.08
N SER A 50 -7.70 -6.79 -5.97
CA SER A 50 -9.15 -7.09 -5.88
C SER A 50 -9.94 -6.02 -5.15
N HIS A 51 -9.32 -4.95 -4.66
CA HIS A 51 -10.02 -3.84 -4.02
C HIS A 51 -9.39 -2.50 -4.41
N SER A 52 -10.14 -1.46 -4.17
CA SER A 52 -9.82 -0.10 -4.61
C SER A 52 -10.11 0.89 -3.47
N ALA A 53 -9.43 2.02 -3.50
CA ALA A 53 -9.60 3.06 -2.50
C ALA A 53 -9.48 4.46 -3.11
N ALA A 54 -10.16 5.43 -2.49
CA ALA A 54 -10.09 6.84 -2.85
C ALA A 54 -10.15 7.70 -1.59
N ILE A 55 -9.42 8.80 -1.61
CA ILE A 55 -9.41 9.80 -0.54
C ILE A 55 -9.94 11.11 -1.09
N THR A 56 -10.87 11.73 -0.35
CA THR A 56 -11.40 13.06 -0.70
C THR A 56 -10.49 14.17 -0.21
N SER A 57 -10.71 15.38 -0.72
CA SER A 57 -9.98 16.59 -0.27
C SER A 57 -10.24 16.93 1.20
N SER A 58 -11.33 16.45 1.77
CA SER A 58 -11.64 16.59 3.21
C SER A 58 -11.04 15.49 4.08
N GLY A 59 -10.34 14.51 3.50
CA GLY A 59 -9.67 13.43 4.23
C GLY A 59 -10.54 12.20 4.49
N GLU A 60 -11.70 12.10 3.87
CA GLU A 60 -12.54 10.90 3.93
C GLU A 60 -11.95 9.78 3.08
N LEU A 61 -11.89 8.57 3.62
CA LEU A 61 -11.44 7.37 2.90
C LEU A 61 -12.65 6.54 2.47
N PHE A 62 -12.68 6.16 1.20
CA PHE A 62 -13.64 5.23 0.61
C PHE A 62 -12.91 4.00 0.10
N THR A 63 -13.48 2.81 0.35
CA THR A 63 -12.97 1.53 -0.16
C THR A 63 -14.09 0.73 -0.79
N TRP A 64 -13.76 -0.11 -1.77
CA TRP A 64 -14.70 -1.00 -2.46
C TRP A 64 -13.97 -2.15 -3.14
N GLY A 65 -14.74 -3.13 -3.61
CA GLY A 65 -14.24 -4.36 -4.19
C GLY A 65 -14.38 -5.53 -3.22
N CYS A 66 -13.48 -6.50 -3.33
CA CYS A 66 -13.47 -7.70 -2.50
C CYS A 66 -13.34 -7.37 -1.01
N GLY A 67 -14.27 -7.89 -0.21
CA GLY A 67 -14.30 -7.68 1.24
C GLY A 67 -13.65 -8.79 2.06
N GLU A 68 -13.17 -9.87 1.43
CA GLU A 68 -12.56 -10.99 2.13
C GLU A 68 -11.38 -10.53 3.00
N TYR A 69 -11.22 -11.19 4.14
CA TYR A 69 -10.20 -10.88 5.15
C TYR A 69 -10.31 -9.48 5.76
N GLY A 70 -11.45 -8.81 5.60
CA GLY A 70 -11.68 -7.49 6.18
C GLY A 70 -10.90 -6.34 5.52
N ARG A 71 -10.38 -6.55 4.30
CA ARG A 71 -9.49 -5.58 3.61
C ARG A 71 -10.10 -4.22 3.33
N LEU A 72 -11.44 -4.10 3.39
CA LEU A 72 -12.11 -2.82 3.15
C LEU A 72 -12.20 -1.93 4.39
N GLY A 73 -12.05 -2.49 5.60
CA GLY A 73 -12.02 -1.70 6.84
C GLY A 73 -13.39 -1.34 7.42
N HIS A 74 -14.45 -2.05 7.04
CA HIS A 74 -15.83 -1.75 7.48
C HIS A 74 -16.31 -2.57 8.69
N GLY A 75 -15.44 -3.43 9.26
CA GLY A 75 -15.78 -4.30 10.38
C GLY A 75 -16.42 -5.64 9.98
N ASP A 76 -16.44 -5.96 8.70
CA ASP A 76 -16.99 -7.20 8.14
C ASP A 76 -16.14 -7.70 6.96
N ASN A 77 -16.57 -8.79 6.33
CA ASN A 77 -15.96 -9.36 5.14
C ASN A 77 -16.86 -9.22 3.90
N VAL A 78 -17.78 -8.24 3.92
CA VAL A 78 -18.74 -8.04 2.84
C VAL A 78 -18.08 -7.30 1.67
N THR A 79 -18.19 -7.87 0.49
CA THR A 79 -17.78 -7.23 -0.77
C THR A 79 -18.67 -6.01 -1.05
N GLN A 80 -18.04 -4.90 -1.41
CA GLN A 80 -18.71 -3.64 -1.72
C GLN A 80 -18.57 -3.35 -3.22
N TRP A 81 -19.68 -3.23 -3.90
CA TRP A 81 -19.75 -3.04 -5.36
C TRP A 81 -19.60 -1.58 -5.79
N ARG A 82 -19.60 -0.69 -4.83
CA ARG A 82 -19.41 0.75 -5.01
C ARG A 82 -18.70 1.33 -3.79
N PRO A 83 -18.06 2.50 -3.95
CA PRO A 83 -17.35 3.17 -2.86
C PRO A 83 -18.19 3.30 -1.59
N LYS A 84 -17.61 2.86 -0.47
CA LYS A 84 -18.19 2.97 0.86
C LYS A 84 -17.19 3.63 1.80
N GLN A 85 -17.63 4.63 2.57
CA GLN A 85 -16.76 5.33 3.50
C GLN A 85 -16.32 4.42 4.64
N VAL A 86 -15.01 4.49 4.97
CA VAL A 86 -14.42 3.83 6.13
C VAL A 86 -14.68 4.70 7.36
N LYS A 87 -15.80 4.43 8.06
CA LYS A 87 -16.28 5.27 9.17
C LYS A 87 -15.36 5.24 10.39
N HIS A 88 -14.62 4.15 10.60
CA HIS A 88 -13.67 4.03 11.71
C HIS A 88 -12.48 4.99 11.62
N LEU A 89 -12.29 5.66 10.48
CA LEU A 89 -11.28 6.70 10.30
C LEU A 89 -11.89 8.10 10.15
N SER A 90 -13.18 8.28 10.43
CA SER A 90 -13.89 9.58 10.27
C SER A 90 -13.34 10.69 11.16
N ASP A 91 -12.71 10.35 12.28
CA ASP A 91 -12.06 11.31 13.18
C ASP A 91 -10.62 11.67 12.75
N HIS A 92 -10.15 11.09 11.65
CA HIS A 92 -8.82 11.31 11.10
C HIS A 92 -8.92 11.91 9.70
N ARG A 93 -7.94 12.74 9.37
CA ARG A 93 -7.74 13.21 8.01
C ARG A 93 -6.78 12.28 7.29
N VAL A 94 -7.30 11.38 6.45
CA VAL A 94 -6.49 10.47 5.66
C VAL A 94 -5.87 11.22 4.48
N VAL A 95 -4.58 11.03 4.24
CA VAL A 95 -3.81 11.70 3.18
C VAL A 95 -3.20 10.75 2.16
N GLN A 96 -2.99 9.48 2.52
CA GLN A 96 -2.57 8.43 1.60
C GLN A 96 -3.25 7.11 1.95
N VAL A 97 -3.43 6.26 0.95
CA VAL A 97 -3.91 4.88 1.09
C VAL A 97 -3.13 3.98 0.16
N ALA A 98 -2.82 2.77 0.61
CA ALA A 98 -2.17 1.75 -0.20
C ALA A 98 -2.95 0.43 -0.08
N CYS A 99 -3.27 -0.16 -1.22
CA CYS A 99 -4.00 -1.42 -1.33
C CYS A 99 -3.05 -2.54 -1.74
N GLY A 100 -3.03 -3.64 -0.99
CA GLY A 100 -2.23 -4.80 -1.28
C GLY A 100 -2.83 -5.74 -2.33
N SER A 101 -2.20 -6.88 -2.52
CA SER A 101 -2.60 -7.88 -3.51
C SER A 101 -2.82 -9.26 -2.88
N ARG A 102 -3.61 -10.11 -3.57
CA ARG A 102 -4.03 -11.45 -3.14
C ARG A 102 -4.82 -11.38 -1.81
N ASP A 103 -4.39 -12.09 -0.77
CA ASP A 103 -4.93 -11.96 0.57
C ASP A 103 -4.39 -10.65 1.14
N ALA A 104 -5.08 -9.56 0.81
CA ALA A 104 -4.51 -8.23 0.84
C ALA A 104 -4.65 -7.54 2.19
N GLN A 105 -3.63 -6.75 2.51
CA GLN A 105 -3.70 -5.70 3.52
C GLN A 105 -4.08 -4.36 2.88
N THR A 106 -4.50 -3.43 3.71
CA THR A 106 -4.67 -2.02 3.36
C THR A 106 -3.95 -1.17 4.40
N LEU A 107 -3.26 -0.13 3.95
CA LEU A 107 -2.62 0.87 4.81
C LEU A 107 -3.22 2.24 4.54
N ALA A 108 -3.37 3.04 5.59
CA ALA A 108 -3.73 4.45 5.49
C ALA A 108 -2.78 5.32 6.30
N LEU A 109 -2.44 6.48 5.78
CA LEU A 109 -1.63 7.50 6.44
C LEU A 109 -2.51 8.72 6.71
N THR A 110 -2.45 9.24 7.93
CA THR A 110 -3.15 10.45 8.33
C THR A 110 -2.24 11.67 8.27
N ASP A 111 -2.82 12.87 8.30
CA ASP A 111 -2.08 14.13 8.19
C ASP A 111 -1.13 14.41 9.37
N ASP A 112 -1.38 13.79 10.53
CA ASP A 112 -0.52 13.83 11.71
C ASP A 112 0.56 12.73 11.71
N GLY A 113 0.70 11.97 10.63
CA GLY A 113 1.75 10.96 10.44
C GLY A 113 1.45 9.60 11.05
N MET A 114 0.23 9.34 11.49
CA MET A 114 -0.17 8.02 11.99
C MET A 114 -0.44 7.07 10.83
N VAL A 115 -0.02 5.81 10.97
CA VAL A 115 -0.29 4.74 10.01
C VAL A 115 -1.29 3.76 10.62
N PHE A 116 -2.32 3.43 9.85
CA PHE A 116 -3.32 2.40 10.16
C PHE A 116 -3.20 1.26 9.18
N SER A 117 -3.46 0.04 9.63
CA SER A 117 -3.46 -1.17 8.80
C SER A 117 -4.65 -2.05 9.11
N TRP A 118 -5.13 -2.78 8.12
CA TRP A 118 -6.22 -3.76 8.25
C TRP A 118 -6.22 -4.73 7.07
N GLY A 119 -7.05 -5.76 7.15
CA GLY A 119 -7.13 -6.83 6.18
C GLY A 119 -6.45 -8.10 6.66
N ASP A 120 -5.93 -8.91 5.74
CA ASP A 120 -5.20 -10.12 6.06
C ASP A 120 -3.90 -9.81 6.79
N GLY A 121 -3.58 -10.63 7.80
CA GLY A 121 -2.42 -10.41 8.66
C GLY A 121 -1.26 -11.38 8.45
N ASP A 122 -1.33 -12.27 7.47
CA ASP A 122 -0.29 -13.24 7.20
C ASP A 122 1.08 -12.57 7.04
N PHE A 123 2.11 -13.25 7.52
CA PHE A 123 3.51 -12.82 7.51
C PHE A 123 3.79 -11.56 8.35
N GLY A 124 2.82 -11.08 9.13
CA GLY A 124 2.95 -9.86 9.91
C GLY A 124 2.87 -8.56 9.13
N LYS A 125 2.31 -8.58 7.91
CA LYS A 125 2.25 -7.39 7.04
C LYS A 125 1.39 -6.24 7.57
N LEU A 126 0.60 -6.46 8.64
CA LEU A 126 -0.11 -5.39 9.34
C LEU A 126 0.78 -4.62 10.33
N GLY A 127 1.95 -5.16 10.70
CA GLY A 127 2.95 -4.45 11.50
C GLY A 127 2.69 -4.37 12.99
N ARG A 128 1.80 -5.18 13.55
CA ARG A 128 1.45 -5.16 14.97
C ARG A 128 2.05 -6.31 15.79
N GLY A 129 2.94 -7.11 15.18
CA GLY A 129 3.71 -8.15 15.86
C GLY A 129 3.19 -9.57 15.72
N GLY A 130 1.93 -9.76 15.32
CA GLY A 130 1.32 -11.07 15.06
C GLY A 130 1.09 -11.33 13.58
N SER A 131 0.32 -12.39 13.30
CA SER A 131 -0.14 -12.74 11.94
C SER A 131 -1.67 -12.71 11.85
N GLU A 132 -2.33 -12.15 12.82
CA GLU A 132 -3.79 -12.03 12.83
C GLU A 132 -4.25 -10.86 11.99
N GLY A 133 -5.30 -11.09 11.19
CA GLY A 133 -5.96 -10.07 10.41
C GLY A 133 -6.97 -9.27 11.25
N CYS A 134 -7.47 -8.19 10.68
CA CYS A 134 -8.56 -7.42 11.27
C CYS A 134 -9.38 -6.73 10.19
N ALA A 135 -10.67 -6.54 10.46
CA ALA A 135 -11.61 -5.89 9.54
C ALA A 135 -11.81 -4.39 9.85
N ILE A 136 -11.16 -3.89 10.88
CA ILE A 136 -11.25 -2.49 11.32
C ILE A 136 -9.84 -1.89 11.31
N PRO A 137 -9.66 -0.64 10.81
CA PRO A 137 -8.37 0.04 10.87
C PRO A 137 -7.79 0.05 12.29
N GLN A 138 -6.54 -0.36 12.41
CA GLN A 138 -5.79 -0.39 13.67
C GLN A 138 -4.49 0.40 13.51
N ASN A 139 -4.13 1.18 14.52
CA ASN A 139 -2.90 1.96 14.50
C ASN A 139 -1.66 1.07 14.55
N VAL A 140 -0.69 1.35 13.69
CA VAL A 140 0.65 0.74 13.73
C VAL A 140 1.51 1.58 14.67
N GLU A 141 1.45 1.28 15.97
CA GLU A 141 2.00 2.13 17.03
C GLU A 141 3.50 2.40 16.90
N LYS A 142 4.26 1.46 16.38
CA LYS A 142 5.73 1.61 16.21
C LYS A 142 6.10 2.76 15.28
N LEU A 143 5.19 3.19 14.41
CA LEU A 143 5.41 4.31 13.49
C LEU A 143 4.90 5.65 14.03
N ASN A 144 4.31 5.69 15.23
CA ASN A 144 3.85 6.94 15.83
C ASN A 144 5.04 7.84 16.15
N GLY A 145 4.93 9.12 15.81
CA GLY A 145 5.97 10.11 16.06
C GLY A 145 7.21 10.01 15.14
N VAL A 146 7.23 9.05 14.21
CA VAL A 146 8.35 8.87 13.27
C VAL A 146 8.30 9.89 12.13
N GLY A 147 7.14 10.46 11.84
CA GLY A 147 6.97 11.43 10.75
C GLY A 147 6.83 10.75 9.39
N ILE A 148 6.04 9.70 9.29
CA ILE A 148 5.79 9.00 8.03
C ILE A 148 5.15 9.97 7.02
N CYS A 149 5.63 9.95 5.78
CA CYS A 149 5.15 10.80 4.69
C CYS A 149 4.78 10.03 3.41
N GLN A 150 5.09 8.74 3.32
CA GLN A 150 4.69 7.88 2.21
C GLN A 150 4.50 6.44 2.71
N ILE A 151 3.48 5.76 2.20
CA ILE A 151 3.18 4.35 2.45
C ILE A 151 2.97 3.60 1.15
N GLU A 152 3.38 2.32 1.11
CA GLU A 152 3.21 1.45 -0.05
C GLU A 152 2.92 0.00 0.40
N CYS A 153 2.19 -0.73 -0.43
CA CYS A 153 1.96 -2.17 -0.28
C CYS A 153 2.51 -2.91 -1.49
N GLY A 154 3.41 -3.86 -1.25
CA GLY A 154 3.80 -4.86 -2.24
C GLY A 154 3.00 -6.16 -2.06
N ALA A 155 3.47 -7.26 -2.67
CA ALA A 155 2.86 -8.57 -2.46
C ALA A 155 3.22 -9.08 -1.06
N GLN A 156 2.23 -9.09 -0.16
CA GLN A 156 2.35 -9.60 1.22
C GLN A 156 3.37 -8.85 2.09
N PHE A 157 3.74 -7.64 1.73
CA PHE A 157 4.61 -6.79 2.55
C PHE A 157 4.20 -5.32 2.45
N SER A 158 4.67 -4.54 3.40
CA SER A 158 4.36 -3.12 3.57
C SER A 158 5.63 -2.30 3.70
N LEU A 159 5.56 -1.04 3.28
CA LEU A 159 6.67 -0.10 3.30
C LEU A 159 6.19 1.28 3.73
N ALA A 160 7.00 1.97 4.52
CA ALA A 160 6.79 3.37 4.90
C ALA A 160 8.09 4.16 4.77
N LEU A 161 7.96 5.42 4.37
CA LEU A 161 9.04 6.39 4.27
C LEU A 161 8.78 7.51 5.27
N SER A 162 9.78 7.88 6.06
CA SER A 162 9.72 9.02 6.96
C SER A 162 10.22 10.31 6.27
N LYS A 163 9.78 11.45 6.78
CA LYS A 163 10.28 12.79 6.35
C LYS A 163 11.79 12.94 6.53
N GLY A 164 12.35 12.22 7.51
CA GLY A 164 13.79 12.19 7.75
C GLY A 164 14.58 11.32 6.78
N GLY A 165 13.92 10.65 5.83
CA GLY A 165 14.58 9.85 4.80
C GLY A 165 14.83 8.38 5.19
N LEU A 166 14.23 7.88 6.28
CA LEU A 166 14.31 6.46 6.67
C LEU A 166 13.21 5.65 5.98
N VAL A 167 13.59 4.46 5.52
CA VAL A 167 12.67 3.47 4.95
C VAL A 167 12.43 2.35 5.95
N TRP A 168 11.16 2.00 6.16
CA TRP A 168 10.70 0.94 7.03
C TRP A 168 9.96 -0.11 6.21
N THR A 169 10.27 -1.39 6.42
CA THR A 169 9.57 -2.50 5.76
C THR A 169 9.15 -3.56 6.76
N TRP A 170 8.09 -4.30 6.44
CA TRP A 170 7.60 -5.41 7.24
C TRP A 170 6.68 -6.31 6.41
N GLY A 171 6.49 -7.55 6.86
CA GLY A 171 5.69 -8.57 6.20
C GLY A 171 6.54 -9.73 5.69
N LYS A 172 6.17 -10.26 4.53
CA LYS A 172 6.82 -11.42 3.92
C LYS A 172 8.22 -11.07 3.41
N GLY A 173 9.21 -11.89 3.80
CA GLY A 173 10.62 -11.64 3.48
C GLY A 173 11.17 -12.37 2.28
N ASP A 174 10.44 -13.37 1.74
CA ASP A 174 10.90 -14.18 0.61
C ASP A 174 11.37 -13.29 -0.56
N TYR A 175 12.35 -13.75 -1.30
CA TYR A 175 12.99 -12.99 -2.40
C TYR A 175 13.66 -11.70 -1.95
N PHE A 176 14.00 -11.61 -0.66
CA PHE A 176 14.70 -10.43 -0.08
C PHE A 176 13.95 -9.11 -0.26
N ARG A 177 12.62 -9.16 -0.40
CA ARG A 177 11.78 -7.99 -0.71
C ARG A 177 11.76 -6.92 0.38
N LEU A 178 12.13 -7.27 1.62
CA LEU A 178 12.15 -6.32 2.74
C LEU A 178 13.43 -5.50 2.84
N GLY A 179 14.52 -5.94 2.20
CA GLY A 179 15.79 -5.19 2.21
C GLY A 179 16.62 -5.33 3.48
N HIS A 180 16.42 -6.38 4.28
CA HIS A 180 17.16 -6.61 5.53
C HIS A 180 18.34 -7.58 5.40
N GLY A 181 18.72 -7.95 4.17
CA GLY A 181 19.79 -8.90 3.93
C GLY A 181 19.44 -10.36 4.23
N SER A 182 18.17 -10.66 4.47
CA SER A 182 17.65 -11.99 4.73
C SER A 182 16.29 -12.18 4.06
N ASP A 183 15.82 -13.42 4.01
CA ASP A 183 14.49 -13.80 3.53
C ASP A 183 13.48 -14.04 4.68
N GLN A 184 13.83 -13.65 5.89
CA GLN A 184 12.99 -13.81 7.06
C GLN A 184 11.80 -12.83 7.03
N HIS A 185 10.64 -13.30 7.52
CA HIS A 185 9.47 -12.45 7.71
C HIS A 185 9.70 -11.49 8.88
N VAL A 186 9.17 -10.29 8.77
CA VAL A 186 9.30 -9.24 9.79
C VAL A 186 7.90 -8.76 10.15
N ARG A 187 7.52 -8.90 11.41
CA ARG A 187 6.14 -8.66 11.88
C ARG A 187 5.88 -7.27 12.45
N LYS A 188 6.92 -6.44 12.56
CA LYS A 188 6.83 -5.03 12.97
C LYS A 188 7.66 -4.17 12.03
N PRO A 189 7.27 -2.92 11.78
CA PRO A 189 8.08 -2.01 10.97
C PRO A 189 9.52 -2.00 11.44
N THR A 190 10.45 -2.24 10.51
CA THR A 190 11.88 -2.31 10.76
C THR A 190 12.62 -1.46 9.74
N VAL A 191 13.54 -0.62 10.18
CA VAL A 191 14.34 0.24 9.32
C VAL A 191 15.21 -0.62 8.40
N VAL A 192 15.25 -0.24 7.13
CA VAL A 192 16.21 -0.81 6.16
C VAL A 192 17.57 -0.21 6.45
N GLU A 193 18.41 -0.90 7.23
CA GLU A 193 19.65 -0.37 7.78
C GLU A 193 20.67 0.07 6.72
N CYS A 194 20.72 -0.62 5.57
CA CYS A 194 21.63 -0.26 4.48
C CYS A 194 21.31 1.09 3.83
N LEU A 195 20.08 1.59 4.01
CA LEU A 195 19.66 2.91 3.54
C LEU A 195 19.79 3.99 4.62
N ARG A 196 20.16 3.63 5.85
CA ARG A 196 20.37 4.60 6.91
C ARG A 196 21.51 5.56 6.54
N GLY A 197 21.29 6.85 6.76
CA GLY A 197 22.25 7.89 6.37
C GLY A 197 22.14 8.34 4.92
N LYS A 198 21.33 7.66 4.10
CA LYS A 198 20.97 8.10 2.77
C LYS A 198 19.59 8.77 2.87
N LYS A 199 19.48 10.01 2.45
CA LYS A 199 18.21 10.75 2.53
C LYS A 199 17.29 10.29 1.40
N ILE A 200 16.46 9.29 1.68
CA ILE A 200 15.46 8.82 0.73
C ILE A 200 14.31 9.83 0.67
N ILE A 201 13.94 10.23 -0.55
CA ILE A 201 12.89 11.22 -0.80
C ILE A 201 11.68 10.62 -1.50
N HIS A 202 11.82 9.44 -2.11
CA HIS A 202 10.71 8.75 -2.79
C HIS A 202 10.97 7.26 -2.82
N VAL A 203 9.91 6.48 -2.73
CA VAL A 203 9.93 5.02 -2.82
C VAL A 203 8.86 4.53 -3.78
N ALA A 204 9.08 3.37 -4.37
CA ALA A 204 8.10 2.66 -5.18
C ALA A 204 8.24 1.17 -4.94
N VAL A 205 7.15 0.43 -5.04
CA VAL A 205 7.14 -1.02 -4.86
C VAL A 205 6.50 -1.69 -6.07
N GLY A 206 7.05 -2.82 -6.45
CA GLY A 206 6.39 -3.81 -7.27
C GLY A 206 5.83 -4.93 -6.40
N ALA A 207 5.48 -6.05 -7.00
CA ALA A 207 5.01 -7.20 -6.23
C ALA A 207 6.10 -7.73 -5.28
N LEU A 208 7.33 -7.90 -5.77
CA LEU A 208 8.41 -8.57 -5.06
C LEU A 208 9.69 -7.74 -4.97
N HIS A 209 9.67 -6.47 -5.34
CA HIS A 209 10.84 -5.61 -5.35
C HIS A 209 10.48 -4.17 -4.95
N CYS A 210 11.49 -3.42 -4.57
CA CYS A 210 11.37 -2.02 -4.16
C CYS A 210 12.42 -1.16 -4.86
N LEU A 211 12.08 0.12 -5.01
CA LEU A 211 13.00 1.16 -5.43
C LEU A 211 12.98 2.30 -4.42
N ALA A 212 14.11 2.94 -4.21
CA ALA A 212 14.23 4.14 -3.39
C ALA A 212 15.15 5.15 -4.07
N VAL A 213 14.79 6.42 -4.01
CA VAL A 213 15.55 7.52 -4.62
C VAL A 213 16.04 8.45 -3.52
N THR A 214 17.32 8.80 -3.55
CA THR A 214 17.91 9.78 -2.63
C THR A 214 17.71 11.21 -3.11
N ASP A 215 17.93 12.18 -2.25
CA ASP A 215 17.93 13.61 -2.58
C ASP A 215 19.04 14.00 -3.58
N SER A 216 20.08 13.17 -3.68
CA SER A 216 21.17 13.34 -4.68
C SER A 216 20.87 12.66 -6.02
N GLY A 217 19.70 12.04 -6.17
CA GLY A 217 19.27 11.37 -7.41
C GLY A 217 19.78 9.94 -7.59
N GLN A 218 20.40 9.34 -6.58
CA GLN A 218 20.80 7.93 -6.62
C GLN A 218 19.58 7.03 -6.44
N VAL A 219 19.51 5.94 -7.20
CA VAL A 219 18.42 4.96 -7.14
C VAL A 219 18.94 3.65 -6.55
N TYR A 220 18.28 3.17 -5.50
CA TYR A 220 18.54 1.87 -4.88
C TYR A 220 17.39 0.91 -5.20
N ALA A 221 17.72 -0.33 -5.49
CA ALA A 221 16.78 -1.39 -5.80
C ALA A 221 17.09 -2.65 -4.98
N TRP A 222 16.06 -3.35 -4.52
CA TRP A 222 16.20 -4.63 -3.81
C TRP A 222 14.97 -5.51 -4.04
N GLY A 223 15.11 -6.80 -3.65
CA GLY A 223 14.07 -7.80 -3.82
C GLY A 223 14.33 -8.70 -5.01
N ASP A 224 13.24 -9.21 -5.63
CA ASP A 224 13.32 -10.08 -6.78
C ASP A 224 13.92 -9.39 -8.01
N ASN A 225 14.77 -10.12 -8.74
CA ASN A 225 15.39 -9.65 -9.99
C ASN A 225 15.45 -10.74 -11.07
N ASP A 226 14.63 -11.77 -10.96
CA ASP A 226 14.68 -12.91 -11.88
C ASP A 226 14.30 -12.50 -13.32
N HIS A 227 13.64 -11.36 -13.47
CA HIS A 227 13.25 -10.78 -14.75
C HIS A 227 13.96 -9.45 -15.06
N GLY A 228 15.02 -9.11 -14.31
CA GLY A 228 15.76 -7.86 -14.50
C GLY A 228 15.06 -6.60 -14.01
N GLN A 229 14.03 -6.73 -13.15
CA GLN A 229 13.22 -5.61 -12.66
C GLN A 229 14.00 -4.58 -11.84
N GLN A 230 15.21 -4.91 -11.39
CA GLN A 230 16.07 -3.95 -10.69
C GLN A 230 17.02 -3.19 -11.61
N GLY A 231 17.00 -3.50 -12.90
CA GLY A 231 17.89 -2.85 -13.87
C GLY A 231 19.36 -3.26 -13.79
N ASN A 232 19.66 -4.41 -13.18
CA ASN A 232 21.01 -4.97 -13.11
C ASN A 232 21.02 -6.46 -13.52
N THR A 233 22.22 -7.05 -13.66
CA THR A 233 22.38 -8.44 -14.14
C THR A 233 22.46 -9.48 -13.02
N THR A 234 22.32 -9.09 -11.76
CA THR A 234 22.43 -10.00 -10.62
C THR A 234 21.11 -10.74 -10.41
N THR A 235 21.13 -12.08 -10.35
CA THR A 235 19.95 -12.87 -10.02
C THR A 235 19.65 -12.83 -8.51
N THR A 236 18.40 -13.03 -8.14
CA THR A 236 17.94 -13.01 -6.74
C THR A 236 18.69 -14.03 -5.87
N VAL A 237 18.99 -15.20 -6.41
CA VAL A 237 19.63 -16.32 -5.69
C VAL A 237 21.08 -15.99 -5.25
N ASN A 238 21.77 -15.12 -5.95
CA ASN A 238 23.17 -14.78 -5.68
C ASN A 238 23.35 -13.62 -4.69
N ARG A 239 22.26 -13.20 -4.02
CA ARG A 239 22.28 -12.02 -3.17
C ARG A 239 22.38 -12.33 -1.71
N LYS A 240 23.57 -12.50 -1.21
CA LYS A 240 23.76 -12.35 0.24
C LYS A 240 23.98 -10.90 0.68
N GLU A 241 24.39 -10.01 -0.20
CA GLU A 241 24.67 -8.61 0.14
C GLU A 241 24.86 -7.77 -1.14
N LYS A 242 23.87 -7.04 -1.65
CA LYS A 242 24.23 -5.84 -2.46
C LYS A 242 22.96 -5.03 -2.77
N TYR A 243 22.91 -3.84 -2.23
CA TYR A 243 22.11 -2.73 -2.75
C TYR A 243 22.91 -2.13 -3.90
N PHE A 244 22.29 -1.89 -5.04
CA PHE A 244 22.95 -1.30 -6.18
C PHE A 244 22.46 0.13 -6.37
N SER A 245 23.40 1.04 -6.43
CA SER A 245 23.20 2.42 -6.89
C SER A 245 23.24 2.45 -8.42
#